data_613a7c8c53bb34c9395d4abfbf06bd21
#
_entry.id   613a7c8c53bb34c9395d4abfbf06bd21
#
_cell.length_a   1.000
_cell.length_b   1.000
_cell.length_c   1.000
_cell.angle_alpha   90.00
_cell.angle_beta   90.00
_cell.angle_gamma   90.00
#
_symmetry.space_group_name_H-M   'P 1'
#
loop_
_entity.id
_entity.type
_entity.pdbx_description
1 polymer ?
#
loop_
_entity_poly.entity_id
_entity_poly.type
_entity_poly.pdbx_seq_one_letter_code
_entity_poly.pdbx_strand_id
1 'polypeptide(L)'
;MATRSVRTLDDSFHKMLDKEVRPVPESFRRDSPIGPGPTFVPVKSYYSQEFFDLEVEKLWKRVWQMAAHEDDLPNVGDYLPYDIAGMSFLIVKSGEDEYKAYYNSCLHRGRKLREHRGKQADELRCPFHGWAWKLDGSIKQIPCEWDFPDLKRAEQSLPEVKVGRWGRYIFINPDENSEPFEDFIGDLPSHFKLLPYENRYKEAHVAKIIRCNWKAANEAFMESYHVIATHPQILMGGAHDVDTKYDVFGNYSRAIRCGALDSAGMPQWDPLPEDGKMRLRNPLNGFVYLRIEEDLVEVTAPDGRTGRFDIQARHLEGDLTEVNPHLVNWAGGPLLEQTEFDKAFAEKAKKNEKKIHPKVLAAEIQRDALRNV
;
A
#
# COMPACT_ATOMS: atom_id res chain seq x y z
N MET A 1 -21.74 -30.02 -0.84
CA MET A 1 -21.52 -28.73 -1.51
C MET A 1 -20.07 -28.76 -1.98
N ALA A 2 -19.82 -28.78 -3.28
CA ALA A 2 -18.46 -28.74 -3.80
C ALA A 2 -17.84 -27.40 -3.45
N THR A 3 -16.74 -27.43 -2.72
CA THR A 3 -15.90 -26.26 -2.49
C THR A 3 -15.40 -25.78 -3.85
N ARG A 4 -15.89 -24.62 -4.29
CA ARG A 4 -15.31 -23.95 -5.46
C ARG A 4 -13.84 -23.72 -5.20
N SER A 5 -12.98 -24.30 -6.01
CA SER A 5 -11.59 -23.85 -6.11
C SER A 5 -11.61 -22.43 -6.69
N VAL A 6 -11.30 -21.45 -5.86
CA VAL A 6 -11.49 -20.03 -6.20
C VAL A 6 -10.25 -19.43 -6.91
N ARG A 7 -9.18 -20.20 -7.20
CA ARG A 7 -7.94 -19.63 -7.74
C ARG A 7 -7.34 -20.44 -8.87
N THR A 8 -7.69 -20.07 -10.09
CA THR A 8 -6.95 -20.45 -11.32
C THR A 8 -5.71 -19.56 -11.57
N LEU A 9 -5.52 -18.49 -10.80
CA LEU A 9 -4.41 -17.54 -10.99
C LEU A 9 -3.07 -18.06 -10.48
N ASP A 10 -3.04 -18.88 -9.44
CA ASP A 10 -1.79 -19.33 -8.83
C ASP A 10 -0.92 -20.12 -9.82
N ASP A 11 -1.50 -21.02 -10.60
CA ASP A 11 -0.78 -21.75 -11.64
C ASP A 11 -0.24 -20.85 -12.75
N SER A 12 -0.99 -19.81 -13.11
CA SER A 12 -0.59 -18.86 -14.15
C SER A 12 0.56 -17.97 -13.68
N PHE A 13 0.54 -17.56 -12.41
CA PHE A 13 1.61 -16.76 -11.81
C PHE A 13 2.93 -17.54 -11.77
N HIS A 14 2.93 -18.76 -11.26
CA HIS A 14 4.14 -19.60 -11.22
C HIS A 14 4.69 -19.88 -12.62
N LYS A 15 3.82 -20.20 -13.58
CA LYS A 15 4.21 -20.39 -14.98
C LYS A 15 4.85 -19.15 -15.61
N MET A 16 4.44 -17.95 -15.22
CA MET A 16 5.10 -16.73 -15.66
C MET A 16 6.48 -16.56 -15.04
N LEU A 17 6.61 -16.81 -13.73
CA LEU A 17 7.90 -16.78 -13.06
C LEU A 17 8.89 -17.79 -13.68
N ASP A 18 8.39 -18.95 -14.14
CA ASP A 18 9.20 -19.95 -14.82
C ASP A 18 9.72 -19.52 -16.20
N LYS A 19 9.05 -18.57 -16.84
CA LYS A 19 9.44 -17.97 -18.12
C LYS A 19 10.40 -16.77 -17.95
N GLU A 20 10.56 -16.24 -16.73
CA GLU A 20 11.47 -15.11 -16.50
C GLU A 20 12.92 -15.57 -16.67
N VAL A 21 13.68 -14.86 -17.51
CA VAL A 21 15.08 -15.17 -17.79
C VAL A 21 16.05 -14.67 -16.72
N ARG A 22 15.61 -13.73 -15.89
CA ARG A 22 16.37 -13.20 -14.77
C ARG A 22 16.12 -14.05 -13.52
N PRO A 23 17.07 -14.09 -12.58
CA PRO A 23 16.86 -14.78 -11.33
C PRO A 23 15.65 -14.23 -10.56
N VAL A 24 14.65 -15.08 -10.33
CA VAL A 24 13.46 -14.74 -9.55
C VAL A 24 13.72 -15.02 -8.07
N PRO A 25 13.54 -14.03 -7.17
CA PRO A 25 13.65 -14.28 -5.73
C PRO A 25 12.67 -15.37 -5.28
N GLU A 26 13.13 -16.27 -4.40
CA GLU A 26 12.30 -17.36 -3.87
C GLU A 26 11.05 -16.84 -3.16
N SER A 27 11.15 -15.67 -2.51
CA SER A 27 10.01 -14.99 -1.89
C SER A 27 8.84 -14.74 -2.84
N PHE A 28 9.09 -14.58 -4.15
CA PHE A 28 8.03 -14.40 -5.14
C PHE A 28 7.28 -15.69 -5.45
N ARG A 29 7.93 -16.84 -5.24
CA ARG A 29 7.33 -18.18 -5.47
C ARG A 29 6.52 -18.69 -4.28
N ARG A 30 6.61 -18.02 -3.14
CA ARG A 30 5.86 -18.42 -1.95
C ARG A 30 4.38 -18.09 -2.10
N ASP A 31 3.56 -19.03 -1.68
CA ASP A 31 2.13 -18.84 -1.53
C ASP A 31 1.78 -18.40 -0.11
N SER A 32 0.66 -17.70 0.02
CA SER A 32 0.13 -17.29 1.30
C SER A 32 -0.14 -18.51 2.20
N PRO A 33 0.43 -18.56 3.41
CA PRO A 33 0.09 -19.60 4.38
C PRO A 33 -1.29 -19.39 5.00
N ILE A 34 -1.85 -18.19 4.83
CA ILE A 34 -3.14 -17.79 5.38
C ILE A 34 -4.18 -17.91 4.28
N GLY A 35 -5.19 -18.73 4.52
CA GLY A 35 -6.32 -18.89 3.62
C GLY A 35 -7.17 -17.62 3.48
N PRO A 36 -8.15 -17.61 2.57
CA PRO A 36 -9.04 -16.48 2.42
C PRO A 36 -9.74 -16.18 3.75
N GLY A 37 -9.78 -14.91 4.11
CA GLY A 37 -10.45 -14.41 5.30
C GLY A 37 -11.98 -14.61 5.24
N PRO A 38 -12.71 -14.08 6.22
CA PRO A 38 -14.17 -14.17 6.25
C PRO A 38 -14.76 -13.45 5.03
N THR A 39 -15.83 -14.02 4.47
CA THR A 39 -16.56 -13.42 3.34
C THR A 39 -17.23 -12.10 3.70
N PHE A 40 -17.56 -11.93 4.97
CA PHE A 40 -18.24 -10.75 5.49
C PHE A 40 -17.49 -10.18 6.70
N VAL A 41 -17.24 -8.88 6.68
CA VAL A 41 -16.73 -8.13 7.82
C VAL A 41 -17.89 -7.37 8.47
N PRO A 42 -18.09 -7.45 9.79
CA PRO A 42 -19.15 -6.72 10.46
C PRO A 42 -19.00 -5.21 10.24
N VAL A 43 -20.02 -4.58 9.67
CA VAL A 43 -20.03 -3.12 9.39
C VAL A 43 -19.77 -2.30 10.66
N LYS A 44 -20.21 -2.80 11.82
CA LYS A 44 -19.96 -2.18 13.13
C LYS A 44 -18.48 -1.88 13.37
N SER A 45 -17.55 -2.68 12.82
CA SER A 45 -16.10 -2.46 12.96
C SER A 45 -15.61 -1.15 12.33
N TYR A 46 -16.37 -0.53 11.43
CA TYR A 46 -16.01 0.71 10.74
C TYR A 46 -16.58 1.98 11.37
N TYR A 47 -17.59 1.88 12.22
CA TYR A 47 -18.25 3.07 12.79
C TYR A 47 -18.39 3.06 14.31
N SER A 48 -18.15 1.92 14.98
CA SER A 48 -18.29 1.83 16.44
C SER A 48 -17.09 2.48 17.14
N GLN A 49 -17.36 3.42 18.03
CA GLN A 49 -16.34 4.01 18.90
C GLN A 49 -15.70 2.96 19.80
N GLU A 50 -16.53 2.08 20.39
CA GLU A 50 -16.05 0.97 21.23
C GLU A 50 -15.06 0.05 20.49
N PHE A 51 -15.33 -0.21 19.20
CA PHE A 51 -14.42 -1.01 18.38
C PHE A 51 -13.11 -0.25 18.13
N PHE A 52 -13.17 1.05 17.84
CA PHE A 52 -11.98 1.88 17.68
C PHE A 52 -11.14 1.95 18.97
N ASP A 53 -11.80 2.05 20.13
CA ASP A 53 -11.10 2.04 21.42
C ASP A 53 -10.35 0.72 21.63
N LEU A 54 -10.94 -0.41 21.22
CA LEU A 54 -10.25 -1.70 21.20
C LEU A 54 -9.08 -1.74 20.22
N GLU A 55 -9.21 -1.13 19.05
CA GLU A 55 -8.08 -0.99 18.09
C GLU A 55 -6.94 -0.17 18.69
N VAL A 56 -7.24 0.90 19.42
CA VAL A 56 -6.20 1.67 20.10
C VAL A 56 -5.44 0.81 21.10
N GLU A 57 -6.17 0.04 21.93
CA GLU A 57 -5.55 -0.77 22.99
C GLU A 57 -4.85 -2.03 22.48
N LYS A 58 -5.40 -2.68 21.45
CA LYS A 58 -4.94 -3.99 20.98
C LYS A 58 -4.09 -3.94 19.73
N LEU A 59 -4.14 -2.85 18.97
CA LEU A 59 -3.41 -2.66 17.73
C LEU A 59 -2.45 -1.46 17.84
N TRP A 60 -2.96 -0.22 17.88
CA TRP A 60 -2.11 0.98 17.75
C TRP A 60 -1.06 1.13 18.85
N LYS A 61 -1.33 0.63 20.03
CA LYS A 61 -0.38 0.59 21.16
C LYS A 61 0.58 -0.61 21.15
N ARG A 62 0.45 -1.53 20.18
CA ARG A 62 1.12 -2.85 20.25
C ARG A 62 1.97 -3.17 19.03
N VAL A 63 1.71 -2.53 17.88
CA VAL A 63 2.35 -2.92 16.61
C VAL A 63 3.44 -1.93 16.22
N TRP A 64 4.38 -2.42 15.43
CA TRP A 64 5.34 -1.58 14.74
C TRP A 64 4.64 -0.75 13.67
N GLN A 65 4.95 0.54 13.62
CA GLN A 65 4.31 1.51 12.74
C GLN A 65 5.38 2.23 11.93
N MET A 66 5.25 2.28 10.62
CA MET A 66 6.12 3.07 9.76
C MET A 66 5.81 4.56 9.97
N ALA A 67 6.68 5.25 10.70
CA ALA A 67 6.39 6.58 11.21
C ALA A 67 7.14 7.71 10.48
N ALA A 68 8.30 7.42 9.87
CA ALA A 68 9.10 8.41 9.17
C ALA A 68 9.99 7.77 8.09
N HIS A 69 10.61 8.61 7.27
CA HIS A 69 11.69 8.25 6.38
C HIS A 69 12.95 9.03 6.78
N GLU A 70 14.14 8.47 6.57
CA GLU A 70 15.41 9.11 6.94
C GLU A 70 15.61 10.48 6.27
N ASP A 71 15.06 10.67 5.06
CA ASP A 71 15.09 11.97 4.37
C ASP A 71 14.25 13.07 5.07
N ASP A 72 13.39 12.69 6.02
CA ASP A 72 12.69 13.67 6.86
C ASP A 72 13.59 14.25 7.95
N LEU A 73 14.64 13.51 8.32
CA LEU A 73 15.54 13.76 9.42
C LEU A 73 17.01 13.64 8.97
N PRO A 74 17.47 14.42 7.97
CA PRO A 74 18.81 14.27 7.40
C PRO A 74 19.95 14.58 8.36
N ASN A 75 19.75 15.51 9.30
CA ASN A 75 20.82 16.02 10.18
C ASN A 75 20.56 15.65 11.65
N VAL A 76 21.63 15.49 12.42
CA VAL A 76 21.52 15.33 13.88
C VAL A 76 20.76 16.54 14.45
N GLY A 77 19.81 16.27 15.35
CA GLY A 77 18.91 17.25 15.93
C GLY A 77 17.64 17.52 15.11
N ASP A 78 17.50 16.95 13.92
CA ASP A 78 16.21 16.97 13.21
C ASP A 78 15.20 16.13 13.97
N TYR A 79 13.95 16.59 14.01
CA TYR A 79 12.87 15.90 14.70
C TYR A 79 11.53 16.01 13.96
N LEU A 80 10.69 14.99 14.18
CA LEU A 80 9.37 14.88 13.56
C LEU A 80 8.35 14.35 14.59
N PRO A 81 7.27 15.10 14.89
CA PRO A 81 6.12 14.55 15.61
C PRO A 81 5.37 13.54 14.75
N TYR A 82 4.97 12.43 15.38
CA TYR A 82 4.11 11.41 14.79
C TYR A 82 2.87 11.23 15.69
N ASP A 83 1.73 11.68 15.19
CA ASP A 83 0.45 11.61 15.89
C ASP A 83 -0.41 10.49 15.31
N ILE A 84 -0.88 9.56 16.13
CA ILE A 84 -1.71 8.43 15.73
C ILE A 84 -2.66 8.00 16.86
N ALA A 85 -3.93 7.78 16.55
CA ALA A 85 -4.93 7.24 17.47
C ALA A 85 -4.96 7.96 18.84
N GLY A 86 -4.82 9.28 18.85
CA GLY A 86 -4.79 10.10 20.07
C GLY A 86 -3.45 10.12 20.82
N MET A 87 -2.46 9.35 20.37
CA MET A 87 -1.10 9.35 20.91
C MET A 87 -0.22 10.32 20.11
N SER A 88 0.84 10.81 20.74
CA SER A 88 1.84 11.66 20.08
C SER A 88 3.25 11.19 20.44
N PHE A 89 4.06 10.96 19.43
CA PHE A 89 5.44 10.56 19.56
C PHE A 89 6.35 11.59 18.90
N LEU A 90 7.61 11.65 19.34
CA LEU A 90 8.61 12.53 18.77
C LEU A 90 9.81 11.70 18.31
N ILE A 91 10.01 11.63 17.01
CA ILE A 91 11.14 10.93 16.39
C ILE A 91 12.28 11.94 16.23
N VAL A 92 13.48 11.58 16.63
CA VAL A 92 14.65 12.47 16.67
C VAL A 92 15.85 11.76 16.08
N LYS A 93 16.59 12.41 15.22
CA LYS A 93 17.94 11.96 14.85
C LYS A 93 18.91 12.36 15.94
N SER A 94 19.26 11.44 16.81
CA SER A 94 20.08 11.68 18.02
C SER A 94 21.59 11.60 17.76
N GLY A 95 21.99 10.93 16.68
CA GLY A 95 23.38 10.75 16.23
C GLY A 95 23.47 10.61 14.72
N GLU A 96 24.70 10.42 14.18
CA GLU A 96 24.93 10.33 12.73
C GLU A 96 24.11 9.21 12.09
N ASP A 97 24.02 8.05 12.73
CA ASP A 97 23.24 6.89 12.27
C ASP A 97 22.31 6.37 13.38
N GLU A 98 21.87 7.26 14.25
CA GLU A 98 21.02 6.93 15.40
C GLU A 98 19.73 7.73 15.38
N TYR A 99 18.61 7.02 15.54
CA TYR A 99 17.28 7.60 15.71
C TYR A 99 16.69 7.13 17.02
N LYS A 100 16.08 8.06 17.74
CA LYS A 100 15.34 7.81 18.97
C LYS A 100 13.89 8.25 18.81
N ALA A 101 13.01 7.65 19.56
CA ALA A 101 11.63 8.08 19.64
C ALA A 101 11.17 8.16 21.09
N TYR A 102 10.37 9.15 21.40
CA TYR A 102 9.87 9.43 22.74
C TYR A 102 8.38 9.73 22.71
N TYR A 103 7.70 9.54 23.84
CA TYR A 103 6.40 10.18 24.00
C TYR A 103 6.58 11.70 23.93
N ASN A 104 5.82 12.36 23.04
CA ASN A 104 5.91 13.81 22.80
C ASN A 104 5.23 14.61 23.92
N SER A 105 5.66 14.40 25.14
CA SER A 105 5.04 14.95 26.35
C SER A 105 6.08 15.36 27.38
N CYS A 106 5.94 16.57 27.90
CA CYS A 106 6.78 17.07 28.97
C CYS A 106 6.44 16.39 30.29
N LEU A 107 7.43 15.86 31.01
CA LEU A 107 7.24 15.20 32.30
C LEU A 107 6.78 16.09 33.43
N HIS A 108 6.87 17.42 33.26
CA HIS A 108 6.36 18.35 34.25
C HIS A 108 4.82 18.38 34.30
N ARG A 109 4.16 18.70 33.16
CA ARG A 109 2.69 18.87 33.10
C ARG A 109 2.07 18.43 31.79
N GLY A 110 2.66 17.48 31.06
CA GLY A 110 2.08 16.86 29.89
C GLY A 110 2.01 17.72 28.62
N ARG A 111 2.59 18.93 28.62
CA ARG A 111 2.63 19.76 27.40
C ARG A 111 3.38 19.05 26.28
N LYS A 112 2.83 19.00 25.03
CA LYS A 112 3.58 18.55 23.86
C LYS A 112 4.92 19.30 23.76
N LEU A 113 6.01 18.56 23.58
CA LEU A 113 7.35 19.15 23.42
C LEU A 113 7.48 19.81 22.05
N ARG A 114 6.89 19.22 21.03
CA ARG A 114 6.89 19.73 19.66
C ARG A 114 5.52 19.56 19.00
N GLU A 115 5.04 20.61 18.36
CA GLU A 115 3.81 20.60 17.56
C GLU A 115 4.11 20.32 16.08
N HIS A 116 5.29 20.72 15.62
CA HIS A 116 5.72 20.63 14.23
C HIS A 116 7.11 20.04 14.12
N ARG A 117 7.48 19.58 12.93
CA ARG A 117 8.85 19.17 12.67
C ARG A 117 9.82 20.34 12.79
N GLY A 118 11.05 20.06 13.16
CA GLY A 118 12.12 21.04 13.25
C GLY A 118 13.46 20.44 12.86
N LYS A 119 14.46 21.31 12.79
CA LYS A 119 15.80 20.97 12.29
C LYS A 119 16.87 21.35 13.29
N GLN A 120 17.93 20.53 13.37
CA GLN A 120 19.19 20.81 14.05
C GLN A 120 19.03 21.38 15.48
N ALA A 121 18.11 20.80 16.24
CA ALA A 121 17.94 21.16 17.63
C ALA A 121 19.10 20.59 18.46
N ASP A 122 19.64 21.39 19.38
CA ASP A 122 20.65 20.95 20.36
C ASP A 122 20.02 20.25 21.57
N GLU A 123 18.73 20.41 21.73
CA GLU A 123 17.96 19.89 22.86
C GLU A 123 16.46 19.89 22.59
N LEU A 124 15.74 19.10 23.35
CA LEU A 124 14.28 19.01 23.35
C LEU A 124 13.73 19.84 24.52
N ARG A 125 13.55 21.16 24.33
CA ARG A 125 13.07 22.09 25.37
C ARG A 125 11.56 22.23 25.33
N CYS A 126 10.90 22.05 26.50
CA CYS A 126 9.47 22.30 26.64
C CYS A 126 9.19 23.80 26.51
N PRO A 127 8.25 24.23 25.64
CA PRO A 127 7.95 25.64 25.43
C PRO A 127 7.16 26.28 26.58
N PHE A 128 6.74 25.49 27.58
CA PHE A 128 5.94 26.01 28.68
C PHE A 128 6.80 26.54 29.86
N HIS A 129 7.60 25.65 30.48
CA HIS A 129 8.41 26.04 31.64
C HIS A 129 9.92 25.80 31.46
N GLY A 130 10.33 25.45 30.21
CA GLY A 130 11.75 25.38 29.89
C GLY A 130 12.49 24.12 30.34
N TRP A 131 11.78 23.08 30.83
CA TRP A 131 12.42 21.78 31.04
C TRP A 131 13.02 21.31 29.73
N ALA A 132 14.27 20.84 29.78
CA ALA A 132 14.99 20.46 28.57
C ALA A 132 15.67 19.13 28.72
N TRP A 133 15.64 18.37 27.62
CA TRP A 133 16.28 17.07 27.48
C TRP A 133 17.32 17.15 26.37
N LYS A 134 18.37 16.34 26.47
CA LYS A 134 19.27 16.09 25.36
C LYS A 134 18.56 15.28 24.28
N LEU A 135 19.20 15.11 23.13
CA LEU A 135 18.66 14.33 22.03
C LEU A 135 18.56 12.82 22.35
N ASP A 136 19.35 12.35 23.31
CA ASP A 136 19.30 10.98 23.85
C ASP A 136 18.17 10.76 24.87
N GLY A 137 17.34 11.77 25.12
CA GLY A 137 16.22 11.73 26.06
C GLY A 137 16.61 11.97 27.53
N SER A 138 17.88 12.06 27.87
CA SER A 138 18.32 12.35 29.24
C SER A 138 18.01 13.80 29.62
N ILE A 139 17.61 14.03 30.89
CA ILE A 139 17.30 15.39 31.37
C ILE A 139 18.55 16.26 31.34
N LYS A 140 18.43 17.40 30.68
CA LYS A 140 19.51 18.41 30.58
C LYS A 140 19.34 19.52 31.60
N GLN A 141 18.15 20.09 31.72
CA GLN A 141 17.87 21.24 32.57
C GLN A 141 16.45 21.22 33.11
N ILE A 142 16.35 21.54 34.40
CA ILE A 142 15.10 21.83 35.11
C ILE A 142 15.27 23.22 35.70
N PRO A 143 14.56 24.25 35.19
CA PRO A 143 14.60 25.59 35.78
C PRO A 143 14.12 25.55 37.23
N CYS A 144 14.80 26.24 38.10
CA CYS A 144 14.50 26.32 39.56
C CYS A 144 14.38 24.91 40.18
N GLU A 145 15.29 24.00 39.85
CA GLU A 145 15.27 22.60 40.33
C GLU A 145 15.21 22.48 41.85
N TRP A 146 15.76 23.49 42.55
CA TRP A 146 15.70 23.57 44.04
C TRP A 146 14.28 23.68 44.60
N ASP A 147 13.29 24.09 43.79
CA ASP A 147 11.89 24.12 44.20
C ASP A 147 11.19 22.76 44.10
N PHE A 148 11.92 21.72 43.65
CA PHE A 148 11.43 20.35 43.50
C PHE A 148 12.25 19.35 44.37
N PRO A 149 12.22 19.45 45.71
CA PRO A 149 13.14 18.74 46.60
C PRO A 149 13.03 17.22 46.51
N ASP A 150 11.85 16.70 46.15
CA ASP A 150 11.59 15.26 46.04
C ASP A 150 11.86 14.73 44.65
N LEU A 151 12.23 15.56 43.69
CA LEU A 151 12.46 15.17 42.31
C LEU A 151 13.80 14.45 42.19
N LYS A 152 13.75 13.21 41.66
CA LYS A 152 14.94 12.46 41.30
C LYS A 152 15.27 12.68 39.82
N ARG A 153 16.33 13.46 39.60
CA ARG A 153 16.76 13.87 38.27
C ARG A 153 17.00 12.67 37.34
N ALA A 154 17.55 11.56 37.86
CA ALA A 154 17.79 10.35 37.06
C ALA A 154 16.50 9.69 36.51
N GLU A 155 15.36 9.93 37.15
CA GLU A 155 14.06 9.43 36.74
C GLU A 155 13.34 10.34 35.73
N GLN A 156 13.95 11.49 35.38
CA GLN A 156 13.34 12.48 34.50
C GLN A 156 13.78 12.37 33.04
N SER A 157 14.25 11.22 32.61
CA SER A 157 14.48 10.95 31.18
C SER A 157 13.15 10.77 30.45
N LEU A 158 13.09 11.22 29.18
CA LEU A 158 11.88 11.02 28.36
C LEU A 158 11.59 9.53 28.20
N PRO A 159 10.34 9.10 28.38
CA PRO A 159 9.95 7.73 28.11
C PRO A 159 10.22 7.39 26.63
N GLU A 160 11.08 6.41 26.44
CA GLU A 160 11.53 5.99 25.12
C GLU A 160 10.50 5.06 24.47
N VAL A 161 10.41 5.14 23.15
CA VAL A 161 9.62 4.26 22.29
C VAL A 161 10.59 3.47 21.42
N LYS A 162 10.35 2.17 21.24
CA LYS A 162 11.22 1.34 20.41
C LYS A 162 11.31 1.88 18.99
N VAL A 163 12.50 1.80 18.40
CA VAL A 163 12.78 2.21 17.02
C VAL A 163 13.33 1.01 16.24
N GLY A 164 12.80 0.79 15.04
CA GLY A 164 13.31 -0.15 14.05
C GLY A 164 13.55 0.56 12.72
N ARG A 165 14.42 -0.01 11.87
CA ARG A 165 14.76 0.58 10.55
C ARG A 165 14.81 -0.48 9.47
N TRP A 166 14.20 -0.16 8.33
CA TRP A 166 14.34 -0.96 7.12
C TRP A 166 14.12 -0.10 5.87
N GLY A 167 14.96 -0.23 4.86
CA GLY A 167 14.83 0.44 3.57
C GLY A 167 14.77 1.96 3.67
N ARG A 168 15.49 2.55 4.65
CA ARG A 168 15.49 3.97 5.02
C ARG A 168 14.16 4.45 5.67
N TYR A 169 13.22 3.54 5.94
CA TYR A 169 12.05 3.85 6.74
C TYR A 169 12.34 3.64 8.23
N ILE A 170 11.78 4.51 9.04
CA ILE A 170 11.87 4.49 10.50
C ILE A 170 10.54 4.01 11.05
N PHE A 171 10.60 2.93 11.81
CA PHE A 171 9.45 2.34 12.49
C PHE A 171 9.54 2.60 13.97
N ILE A 172 8.39 2.72 14.62
CA ILE A 172 8.28 2.83 16.07
C ILE A 172 7.30 1.82 16.62
N ASN A 173 7.52 1.39 17.87
CA ASN A 173 6.53 0.60 18.60
C ASN A 173 6.45 1.08 20.05
N PRO A 174 5.26 1.57 20.50
CA PRO A 174 5.08 2.05 21.87
C PRO A 174 5.02 0.94 22.92
N ASP A 175 4.89 -0.33 22.53
CA ASP A 175 4.92 -1.48 23.45
C ASP A 175 6.36 -1.88 23.77
N GLU A 176 6.80 -1.62 25.00
CA GLU A 176 8.12 -2.05 25.49
C GLU A 176 8.31 -3.60 25.46
N ASN A 177 7.20 -4.37 25.50
CA ASN A 177 7.20 -5.82 25.46
C ASN A 177 6.98 -6.39 24.05
N SER A 178 6.95 -5.56 23.02
CA SER A 178 6.79 -6.02 21.65
C SER A 178 7.93 -6.93 21.21
N GLU A 179 7.64 -7.81 20.26
CA GLU A 179 8.66 -8.60 19.57
C GLU A 179 9.74 -7.67 18.94
N PRO A 180 10.95 -8.16 18.71
CA PRO A 180 11.97 -7.45 17.95
C PRO A 180 11.46 -7.04 16.56
N PHE A 181 11.97 -5.92 16.05
CA PHE A 181 11.54 -5.40 14.76
C PHE A 181 11.82 -6.39 13.61
N GLU A 182 12.94 -7.08 13.68
CA GLU A 182 13.37 -8.08 12.71
C GLU A 182 12.41 -9.27 12.65
N ASP A 183 11.88 -9.68 13.78
CA ASP A 183 10.88 -10.76 13.86
C ASP A 183 9.52 -10.29 13.31
N PHE A 184 9.12 -9.06 13.63
CA PHE A 184 7.89 -8.46 13.11
C PHE A 184 7.90 -8.31 11.61
N ILE A 185 8.99 -7.78 11.04
CA ILE A 185 9.09 -7.53 9.59
C ILE A 185 9.31 -8.85 8.82
N GLY A 186 9.89 -9.88 9.50
CA GLY A 186 10.10 -11.20 8.94
C GLY A 186 10.89 -11.17 7.62
N ASP A 187 10.38 -11.85 6.61
CA ASP A 187 11.04 -11.93 5.31
C ASP A 187 10.59 -10.85 4.30
N LEU A 188 9.82 -9.84 4.73
CA LEU A 188 9.42 -8.73 3.86
C LEU A 188 10.60 -8.12 3.09
N PRO A 189 11.80 -7.90 3.68
CA PRO A 189 12.95 -7.38 2.94
C PRO A 189 13.36 -8.23 1.73
N SER A 190 13.12 -9.54 1.77
CA SER A 190 13.45 -10.45 0.68
C SER A 190 12.66 -10.18 -0.60
N HIS A 191 11.44 -9.62 -0.48
CA HIS A 191 10.59 -9.26 -1.61
C HIS A 191 11.11 -8.05 -2.38
N PHE A 192 11.97 -7.25 -1.74
CA PHE A 192 12.51 -6.01 -2.31
C PHE A 192 13.97 -6.11 -2.77
N LYS A 193 14.53 -7.32 -2.85
CA LYS A 193 15.92 -7.53 -3.31
C LYS A 193 16.19 -6.95 -4.71
N LEU A 194 15.19 -6.99 -5.61
CA LEU A 194 15.30 -6.41 -6.94
C LEU A 194 15.02 -4.90 -6.97
N LEU A 195 14.55 -4.34 -5.87
CA LEU A 195 14.15 -2.96 -5.74
C LEU A 195 14.60 -2.40 -4.37
N PRO A 196 15.92 -2.35 -4.11
CA PRO A 196 16.44 -1.99 -2.79
C PRO A 196 16.07 -0.56 -2.41
N TYR A 197 15.31 -0.40 -1.34
CA TYR A 197 14.89 0.91 -0.84
C TYR A 197 16.04 1.73 -0.27
N GLU A 198 17.13 1.10 0.15
CA GLU A 198 18.35 1.73 0.64
C GLU A 198 18.97 2.68 -0.39
N ASN A 199 18.75 2.41 -1.67
CA ASN A 199 19.26 3.20 -2.80
C ASN A 199 18.25 4.24 -3.30
N ARG A 200 17.14 4.46 -2.56
CA ARG A 200 16.07 5.38 -2.97
C ARG A 200 15.98 6.56 -2.02
N TYR A 201 15.43 7.64 -2.51
CA TYR A 201 15.14 8.84 -1.74
C TYR A 201 13.65 9.17 -1.83
N LYS A 202 13.15 9.95 -0.89
CA LYS A 202 11.80 10.42 -0.86
C LYS A 202 11.66 11.71 -1.68
N GLU A 203 11.18 11.61 -2.89
CA GLU A 203 10.95 12.77 -3.78
C GLU A 203 9.80 13.65 -3.28
N ALA A 204 8.70 13.04 -2.85
CA ALA A 204 7.53 13.77 -2.38
C ALA A 204 6.78 13.01 -1.28
N HIS A 205 6.10 13.76 -0.43
CA HIS A 205 5.11 13.26 0.53
C HIS A 205 3.87 14.13 0.44
N VAL A 206 2.76 13.54 0.01
CA VAL A 206 1.45 14.19 -0.04
C VAL A 206 0.57 13.59 1.02
N ALA A 207 -0.02 14.42 1.86
CA ALA A 207 -0.96 14.00 2.90
C ALA A 207 -2.30 14.73 2.74
N LYS A 208 -3.39 14.02 2.97
CA LYS A 208 -4.75 14.56 2.94
C LYS A 208 -5.57 13.94 4.08
N ILE A 209 -6.32 14.78 4.77
CA ILE A 209 -7.30 14.30 5.74
C ILE A 209 -8.58 13.95 5.00
N ILE A 210 -9.04 12.71 5.15
CA ILE A 210 -10.30 12.22 4.63
C ILE A 210 -11.22 11.79 5.77
N ARG A 211 -12.52 12.03 5.62
CA ARG A 211 -13.52 11.70 6.65
C ARG A 211 -14.02 10.28 6.45
N CYS A 212 -13.18 9.31 6.81
CA CYS A 212 -13.58 7.90 6.81
C CYS A 212 -12.84 7.13 7.90
N ASN A 213 -13.28 5.91 8.17
CA ASN A 213 -12.53 4.99 9.03
C ASN A 213 -11.19 4.63 8.37
N TRP A 214 -10.13 4.50 9.17
CA TRP A 214 -8.78 4.20 8.67
C TRP A 214 -8.71 2.88 7.91
N LYS A 215 -9.50 1.86 8.31
CA LYS A 215 -9.56 0.56 7.61
C LYS A 215 -10.11 0.74 6.20
N ALA A 216 -11.21 1.49 6.05
CA ALA A 216 -11.80 1.76 4.73
C ALA A 216 -10.82 2.48 3.80
N ALA A 217 -10.02 3.42 4.34
CA ALA A 217 -8.97 4.07 3.58
C ALA A 217 -7.85 3.11 3.18
N ASN A 218 -7.41 2.25 4.12
CA ASN A 218 -6.33 1.29 3.89
C ASN A 218 -6.74 0.17 2.92
N GLU A 219 -7.94 -0.38 3.09
CA GLU A 219 -8.47 -1.48 2.28
C GLU A 219 -8.55 -1.12 0.79
N ALA A 220 -8.81 0.14 0.46
CA ALA A 220 -8.80 0.62 -0.92
C ALA A 220 -7.42 0.49 -1.61
N PHE A 221 -6.34 0.30 -0.85
CA PHE A 221 -4.99 0.08 -1.37
C PHE A 221 -4.51 -1.39 -1.25
N MET A 222 -5.34 -2.25 -0.66
CA MET A 222 -5.01 -3.67 -0.48
C MET A 222 -5.53 -4.56 -1.60
N GLU A 223 -6.23 -4.00 -2.58
CA GLU A 223 -6.79 -4.70 -3.73
C GLU A 223 -6.82 -3.78 -4.96
N SER A 224 -6.98 -4.34 -6.13
CA SER A 224 -7.12 -3.58 -7.39
C SER A 224 -8.47 -3.81 -8.08
N TYR A 225 -9.39 -4.52 -7.43
CA TYR A 225 -10.70 -4.85 -7.99
C TYR A 225 -11.54 -3.61 -8.30
N HIS A 226 -11.47 -2.57 -7.45
CA HIS A 226 -12.17 -1.29 -7.68
C HIS A 226 -11.60 -0.46 -8.84
N VAL A 227 -10.36 -0.75 -9.26
CA VAL A 227 -9.63 0.10 -10.23
C VAL A 227 -10.39 0.24 -11.53
N ILE A 228 -11.02 -0.83 -12.01
CA ILE A 228 -11.77 -0.82 -13.27
C ILE A 228 -12.91 0.19 -13.25
N ALA A 229 -13.67 0.23 -12.17
CA ALA A 229 -14.82 1.11 -12.06
C ALA A 229 -14.45 2.53 -11.59
N THR A 230 -13.47 2.64 -10.68
CA THR A 230 -13.16 3.91 -10.00
C THR A 230 -12.03 4.67 -10.67
N HIS A 231 -11.08 3.96 -11.27
CA HIS A 231 -9.86 4.53 -11.85
C HIS A 231 -9.60 4.09 -13.29
N PRO A 232 -10.58 4.26 -14.22
CA PRO A 232 -10.42 3.83 -15.60
C PRO A 232 -9.20 4.47 -16.29
N GLN A 233 -8.75 5.63 -15.81
CA GLN A 233 -7.58 6.32 -16.34
C GLN A 233 -6.24 5.59 -16.12
N ILE A 234 -6.18 4.66 -15.16
CA ILE A 234 -4.97 3.85 -14.91
C ILE A 234 -5.04 2.45 -15.53
N LEU A 235 -6.17 2.07 -16.09
CA LEU A 235 -6.30 0.80 -16.83
C LEU A 235 -5.39 0.77 -18.06
N MET A 236 -5.18 1.90 -18.71
CA MET A 236 -4.23 2.03 -19.82
C MET A 236 -2.78 1.75 -19.41
N GLY A 237 -2.45 1.89 -18.11
CA GLY A 237 -1.19 1.44 -17.52
C GLY A 237 -1.22 -0.02 -17.08
N GLY A 238 -2.30 -0.74 -17.38
CA GLY A 238 -2.49 -2.15 -17.09
C GLY A 238 -2.70 -2.49 -15.60
N ALA A 239 -3.14 -1.54 -14.76
CA ALA A 239 -3.47 -1.82 -13.37
C ALA A 239 -4.88 -2.40 -13.26
N HIS A 240 -5.02 -3.71 -13.17
CA HIS A 240 -6.29 -4.39 -12.97
C HIS A 240 -6.11 -5.67 -12.12
N ASP A 241 -7.21 -6.20 -11.62
CA ASP A 241 -7.24 -7.31 -10.68
C ASP A 241 -6.84 -8.66 -11.28
N VAL A 242 -7.06 -8.82 -12.58
CA VAL A 242 -6.94 -10.12 -13.30
C VAL A 242 -5.56 -10.74 -13.20
N ASP A 243 -4.52 -9.93 -13.21
CA ASP A 243 -3.12 -10.35 -13.20
C ASP A 243 -2.44 -10.09 -11.85
N THR A 244 -3.22 -9.82 -10.81
CA THR A 244 -2.72 -9.54 -9.48
C THR A 244 -2.92 -10.73 -8.55
N LYS A 245 -1.84 -11.21 -7.93
CA LYS A 245 -1.86 -12.20 -6.87
C LYS A 245 -1.80 -11.50 -5.52
N TYR A 246 -2.72 -11.87 -4.63
CA TYR A 246 -2.79 -11.34 -3.26
C TYR A 246 -2.37 -12.42 -2.26
N ASP A 247 -1.43 -12.09 -1.41
CA ASP A 247 -0.92 -12.97 -0.38
C ASP A 247 -0.92 -12.27 0.98
N VAL A 248 -1.03 -13.05 2.06
CA VAL A 248 -0.91 -12.58 3.44
C VAL A 248 0.13 -13.42 4.17
N PHE A 249 1.13 -12.76 4.75
CA PHE A 249 2.23 -13.39 5.47
C PHE A 249 2.39 -12.74 6.85
N GLY A 250 2.01 -13.43 7.92
CA GLY A 250 2.19 -12.89 9.25
C GLY A 250 1.70 -11.45 9.41
N ASN A 251 2.63 -10.51 9.55
CA ASN A 251 2.34 -9.10 9.81
C ASN A 251 2.27 -8.21 8.55
N TYR A 252 2.37 -8.77 7.35
CA TYR A 252 2.26 -8.01 6.12
C TYR A 252 1.44 -8.74 5.06
N SER A 253 0.89 -7.98 4.13
CA SER A 253 0.27 -8.50 2.91
C SER A 253 1.05 -8.03 1.68
N ARG A 254 0.83 -8.72 0.60
CA ARG A 254 1.50 -8.45 -0.67
C ARG A 254 0.50 -8.54 -1.82
N ALA A 255 0.55 -7.57 -2.74
CA ALA A 255 -0.06 -7.66 -4.05
C ALA A 255 1.07 -7.73 -5.09
N ILE A 256 1.22 -8.84 -5.78
CA ILE A 256 2.17 -8.97 -6.88
C ILE A 256 1.40 -8.99 -8.18
N ARG A 257 1.73 -8.05 -9.04
CA ARG A 257 1.21 -8.00 -10.38
C ARG A 257 2.16 -8.67 -11.37
N CYS A 258 1.59 -9.48 -12.24
CA CYS A 258 2.27 -10.19 -13.32
C CYS A 258 1.76 -9.68 -14.66
N GLY A 259 2.01 -8.41 -14.98
CA GLY A 259 1.75 -7.91 -16.31
C GLY A 259 2.81 -8.44 -17.27
N ALA A 260 2.41 -9.18 -18.32
CA ALA A 260 3.25 -9.32 -19.47
C ALA A 260 3.34 -7.94 -20.12
N LEU A 261 4.45 -7.25 -19.86
CA LEU A 261 4.84 -6.13 -20.70
C LEU A 261 5.32 -6.75 -22.00
N ASP A 262 4.53 -6.60 -23.07
CA ASP A 262 5.09 -6.77 -24.41
C ASP A 262 6.20 -5.74 -24.62
N SER A 263 6.87 -5.79 -25.74
CA SER A 263 7.95 -4.86 -26.09
C SER A 263 7.54 -3.39 -26.05
N ALA A 264 6.25 -3.09 -25.92
CA ALA A 264 5.68 -1.76 -25.79
C ALA A 264 5.25 -1.42 -24.35
N GLY A 265 5.30 -2.38 -23.42
CA GLY A 265 4.97 -2.18 -22.01
C GLY A 265 3.48 -2.04 -21.69
N MET A 266 2.59 -2.35 -22.63
CA MET A 266 1.15 -2.18 -22.49
C MET A 266 0.43 -3.50 -22.69
N PRO A 267 -0.59 -3.82 -21.86
CA PRO A 267 -1.52 -4.88 -22.22
C PRO A 267 -2.19 -4.46 -23.53
N GLN A 268 -2.01 -5.27 -24.56
CA GLN A 268 -2.70 -5.01 -25.81
C GLN A 268 -4.18 -5.40 -25.66
N TRP A 269 -5.01 -4.38 -25.58
CA TRP A 269 -6.36 -4.53 -26.06
C TRP A 269 -6.25 -4.77 -27.54
N ASP A 270 -6.72 -5.92 -28.02
CA ASP A 270 -6.87 -6.08 -29.44
C ASP A 270 -7.74 -4.92 -29.93
N PRO A 271 -7.30 -4.16 -30.95
CA PRO A 271 -8.12 -3.08 -31.49
C PRO A 271 -9.51 -3.65 -31.76
N LEU A 272 -10.56 -2.85 -31.49
CA LEU A 272 -11.93 -3.26 -31.77
C LEU A 272 -11.95 -3.89 -33.17
N PRO A 273 -12.23 -5.19 -33.30
CA PRO A 273 -12.22 -5.82 -34.61
C PRO A 273 -13.32 -5.20 -35.46
N GLU A 274 -13.21 -5.35 -36.77
CA GLU A 274 -14.18 -4.80 -37.74
C GLU A 274 -15.63 -5.27 -37.45
N ASP A 275 -15.80 -6.39 -36.72
CA ASP A 275 -17.09 -6.90 -36.28
C ASP A 275 -17.70 -6.14 -35.08
N GLY A 276 -16.99 -5.14 -34.52
CA GLY A 276 -17.43 -4.32 -33.40
C GLY A 276 -17.58 -5.07 -32.07
N LYS A 277 -17.17 -6.33 -31.99
CA LYS A 277 -17.29 -7.14 -30.77
C LYS A 277 -16.06 -6.97 -29.88
N MET A 278 -16.30 -6.66 -28.62
CA MET A 278 -15.25 -6.52 -27.62
C MET A 278 -14.63 -7.88 -27.29
N ARG A 279 -13.31 -7.96 -27.39
CA ARG A 279 -12.51 -9.10 -27.01
C ARG A 279 -11.56 -8.72 -25.88
N LEU A 280 -11.50 -9.55 -24.86
CA LEU A 280 -10.58 -9.39 -23.74
C LEU A 280 -9.56 -10.52 -23.78
N ARG A 281 -8.29 -10.19 -23.98
CA ARG A 281 -7.21 -11.18 -23.96
C ARG A 281 -6.62 -11.28 -22.56
N ASN A 282 -6.56 -12.47 -22.00
CA ASN A 282 -5.83 -12.72 -20.76
C ASN A 282 -4.31 -12.70 -21.06
N PRO A 283 -3.56 -11.74 -20.49
CA PRO A 283 -2.13 -11.60 -20.77
C PRO A 283 -1.30 -12.78 -20.22
N LEU A 284 -1.82 -13.52 -19.24
CA LEU A 284 -1.10 -14.61 -18.59
C LEU A 284 -1.09 -15.91 -19.42
N ASN A 285 -2.21 -16.26 -20.00
CA ASN A 285 -2.38 -17.53 -20.70
C ASN A 285 -2.80 -17.38 -22.17
N GLY A 286 -3.01 -16.14 -22.63
CA GLY A 286 -3.39 -15.83 -24.01
C GLY A 286 -4.85 -16.17 -24.36
N PHE A 287 -5.66 -16.57 -23.39
CA PHE A 287 -7.08 -16.87 -23.65
C PHE A 287 -7.80 -15.60 -24.07
N VAL A 288 -8.68 -15.71 -25.06
CA VAL A 288 -9.50 -14.63 -25.60
C VAL A 288 -10.95 -14.84 -25.19
N TYR A 289 -11.50 -13.86 -24.50
CA TYR A 289 -12.88 -13.82 -24.02
C TYR A 289 -13.69 -12.91 -24.93
N LEU A 290 -14.69 -13.46 -25.58
CA LEU A 290 -15.58 -12.76 -26.51
C LEU A 290 -17.00 -12.75 -25.96
N ARG A 291 -17.58 -11.57 -25.76
CA ARG A 291 -19.01 -11.46 -25.48
C ARG A 291 -19.80 -11.84 -26.73
N ILE A 292 -20.62 -12.87 -26.63
CA ILE A 292 -21.52 -13.31 -27.70
C ILE A 292 -22.85 -12.58 -27.57
N GLU A 293 -23.42 -12.63 -26.37
CA GLU A 293 -24.69 -12.00 -25.99
C GLU A 293 -24.59 -11.50 -24.55
N GLU A 294 -25.63 -10.85 -24.06
CA GLU A 294 -25.76 -10.56 -22.65
C GLU A 294 -25.71 -11.87 -21.85
N ASP A 295 -24.86 -11.89 -20.83
CA ASP A 295 -24.62 -13.06 -19.97
C ASP A 295 -23.98 -14.29 -20.63
N LEU A 296 -23.51 -14.19 -21.88
CA LEU A 296 -22.86 -15.29 -22.60
C LEU A 296 -21.48 -14.90 -23.15
N VAL A 297 -20.46 -15.65 -22.74
CA VAL A 297 -19.07 -15.42 -23.13
C VAL A 297 -18.51 -16.67 -23.78
N GLU A 298 -17.92 -16.52 -24.96
CA GLU A 298 -17.10 -17.53 -25.60
C GLU A 298 -15.63 -17.28 -25.29
N VAL A 299 -14.92 -18.31 -24.89
CA VAL A 299 -13.50 -18.24 -24.59
C VAL A 299 -12.74 -19.17 -25.54
N THR A 300 -11.69 -18.60 -26.14
CA THR A 300 -10.80 -19.35 -27.04
C THR A 300 -9.41 -19.42 -26.40
N ALA A 301 -8.88 -20.62 -26.27
CA ALA A 301 -7.51 -20.86 -25.84
C ALA A 301 -6.52 -20.74 -27.01
N PRO A 302 -5.21 -20.47 -26.78
CA PRO A 302 -4.20 -20.41 -27.83
C PRO A 302 -4.01 -21.69 -28.62
N ASP A 303 -4.39 -22.84 -28.06
CA ASP A 303 -4.34 -24.15 -28.72
C ASP A 303 -5.58 -24.44 -29.60
N GLY A 304 -6.50 -23.49 -29.70
CA GLY A 304 -7.71 -23.56 -30.53
C GLY A 304 -8.93 -24.14 -29.84
N ARG A 305 -8.82 -24.64 -28.59
CA ARG A 305 -10.00 -25.09 -27.84
C ARG A 305 -10.91 -23.92 -27.54
N THR A 306 -12.20 -24.15 -27.55
CA THR A 306 -13.23 -23.16 -27.25
C THR A 306 -14.21 -23.65 -26.19
N GLY A 307 -14.78 -22.72 -25.43
CA GLY A 307 -15.84 -23.02 -24.48
C GLY A 307 -16.76 -21.83 -24.32
N ARG A 308 -18.03 -22.09 -24.05
CA ARG A 308 -19.02 -21.04 -23.71
C ARG A 308 -19.41 -21.11 -22.24
N PHE A 309 -19.56 -19.95 -21.65
CA PHE A 309 -19.75 -19.78 -20.23
C PHE A 309 -20.80 -18.71 -19.97
N ASP A 310 -21.60 -18.91 -18.93
CA ASP A 310 -22.41 -17.81 -18.39
C ASP A 310 -21.55 -16.84 -17.56
N ILE A 311 -22.11 -15.72 -17.16
CA ILE A 311 -21.38 -14.68 -16.38
C ILE A 311 -20.90 -15.16 -14.99
N GLN A 312 -21.39 -16.26 -14.47
CA GLN A 312 -20.87 -16.93 -13.29
C GLN A 312 -19.75 -17.92 -13.62
N ALA A 313 -19.27 -17.91 -14.86
CA ALA A 313 -18.26 -18.82 -15.38
C ALA A 313 -18.65 -20.32 -15.30
N ARG A 314 -19.95 -20.63 -15.36
CA ARG A 314 -20.41 -22.01 -15.48
C ARG A 314 -20.27 -22.43 -16.94
N HIS A 315 -19.57 -23.55 -17.16
CA HIS A 315 -19.38 -24.11 -18.48
C HIS A 315 -20.74 -24.57 -19.06
N LEU A 316 -21.03 -24.15 -20.27
CA LEU A 316 -22.26 -24.49 -21.00
C LEU A 316 -22.01 -25.48 -22.15
N GLU A 317 -20.98 -25.22 -22.97
CA GLU A 317 -20.61 -26.06 -24.09
C GLU A 317 -19.15 -25.86 -24.51
N GLY A 318 -18.62 -26.77 -25.34
CA GLY A 318 -17.25 -26.72 -25.86
C GLY A 318 -16.27 -27.61 -25.08
N ASP A 319 -15.06 -27.70 -25.60
CA ASP A 319 -13.99 -28.56 -25.07
C ASP A 319 -13.06 -27.83 -24.08
N LEU A 320 -13.18 -26.50 -23.97
CA LEU A 320 -12.53 -25.69 -22.95
C LEU A 320 -13.45 -25.55 -21.72
N THR A 321 -13.14 -26.26 -20.66
CA THR A 321 -14.00 -26.33 -19.45
C THR A 321 -13.53 -25.45 -18.29
N GLU A 322 -12.29 -24.97 -18.32
CA GLU A 322 -11.69 -24.16 -17.27
C GLU A 322 -11.28 -22.79 -17.80
N VAL A 323 -11.73 -21.74 -17.14
CA VAL A 323 -11.48 -20.34 -17.52
C VAL A 323 -11.33 -19.47 -16.28
N ASN A 324 -10.79 -18.26 -16.45
CA ASN A 324 -10.78 -17.27 -15.38
C ASN A 324 -12.19 -16.70 -15.20
N PRO A 325 -12.84 -16.93 -14.03
CA PRO A 325 -14.21 -16.51 -13.80
C PRO A 325 -14.38 -14.97 -13.74
N HIS A 326 -13.36 -14.24 -13.33
CA HIS A 326 -13.41 -12.77 -13.31
C HIS A 326 -13.45 -12.22 -14.74
N LEU A 327 -12.64 -12.79 -15.66
CA LEU A 327 -12.63 -12.35 -17.06
C LEU A 327 -13.93 -12.70 -17.77
N VAL A 328 -14.53 -13.85 -17.47
CA VAL A 328 -15.87 -14.20 -17.98
C VAL A 328 -16.89 -13.18 -17.51
N ASN A 329 -16.91 -12.88 -16.20
CA ASN A 329 -17.85 -11.92 -15.65
C ASN A 329 -17.66 -10.52 -16.26
N TRP A 330 -16.42 -10.08 -16.45
CA TRP A 330 -16.14 -8.79 -17.08
C TRP A 330 -16.49 -8.73 -18.55
N ALA A 331 -16.16 -9.79 -19.31
CA ALA A 331 -16.48 -9.85 -20.71
C ALA A 331 -18.00 -9.94 -20.95
N GLY A 332 -18.73 -10.67 -20.11
CA GLY A 332 -20.17 -10.88 -20.25
C GLY A 332 -21.06 -9.86 -19.53
N GLY A 333 -20.50 -9.13 -18.58
CA GLY A 333 -21.26 -8.18 -17.76
C GLY A 333 -21.83 -6.98 -18.53
N PRO A 334 -22.62 -6.12 -17.89
CA PRO A 334 -23.22 -4.97 -18.54
C PRO A 334 -22.13 -4.04 -19.07
N LEU A 335 -22.25 -3.63 -20.33
CA LEU A 335 -21.38 -2.60 -20.90
C LEU A 335 -21.71 -1.28 -20.22
N LEU A 336 -20.68 -0.64 -19.67
CA LEU A 336 -20.77 0.78 -19.34
C LEU A 336 -21.11 1.51 -20.65
N GLU A 337 -22.16 2.32 -20.64
CA GLU A 337 -22.49 3.10 -21.83
C GLU A 337 -21.26 3.88 -22.26
N GLN A 338 -20.78 3.61 -23.47
CA GLN A 338 -19.61 4.28 -24.09
C GLN A 338 -19.69 5.79 -23.92
N THR A 339 -20.92 6.33 -23.93
CA THR A 339 -21.21 7.75 -23.75
C THR A 339 -20.80 8.35 -22.41
N GLU A 340 -20.85 7.61 -21.30
CA GLU A 340 -20.41 8.15 -19.99
C GLU A 340 -18.88 8.07 -19.84
N PHE A 341 -18.28 7.02 -20.35
CA PHE A 341 -16.83 6.87 -20.40
C PHE A 341 -16.20 7.95 -21.29
N ASP A 342 -16.73 8.12 -22.50
CA ASP A 342 -16.26 9.13 -23.47
C ASP A 342 -16.48 10.56 -22.98
N LYS A 343 -17.56 10.84 -22.28
CA LYS A 343 -17.80 12.16 -21.67
C LYS A 343 -16.80 12.46 -20.57
N ALA A 344 -16.56 11.52 -19.65
CA ALA A 344 -15.59 11.70 -18.57
C ALA A 344 -14.16 11.85 -19.12
N PHE A 345 -13.81 11.12 -20.17
CA PHE A 345 -12.51 11.19 -20.83
C PHE A 345 -12.35 12.48 -21.64
N ALA A 346 -13.38 12.89 -22.39
CA ALA A 346 -13.37 14.11 -23.19
C ALA A 346 -13.37 15.39 -22.33
N GLU A 347 -14.09 15.39 -21.20
CA GLU A 347 -14.03 16.51 -20.25
C GLU A 347 -12.66 16.65 -19.59
N LYS A 348 -12.01 15.52 -19.28
CA LYS A 348 -10.68 15.51 -18.68
C LYS A 348 -9.60 15.87 -19.69
N ALA A 349 -9.71 15.40 -20.93
CA ALA A 349 -8.84 15.79 -22.04
C ALA A 349 -8.95 17.29 -22.34
N LYS A 350 -10.17 17.85 -22.43
CA LYS A 350 -10.40 19.28 -22.61
C LYS A 350 -9.90 20.14 -21.45
N LYS A 351 -9.94 19.63 -20.21
CA LYS A 351 -9.37 20.31 -19.03
C LYS A 351 -7.85 20.33 -19.06
N ASN A 352 -7.23 19.29 -19.60
CA ASN A 352 -5.78 19.16 -19.73
C ASN A 352 -5.23 19.89 -20.97
N GLU A 353 -5.94 19.89 -22.11
CA GLU A 353 -5.55 20.64 -23.30
C GLU A 353 -5.45 22.16 -23.07
N LYS A 354 -6.25 22.69 -22.16
CA LYS A 354 -6.19 24.12 -21.79
C LYS A 354 -5.00 24.51 -20.92
N LYS A 355 -4.23 23.56 -20.39
CA LYS A 355 -3.20 23.83 -19.38
C LYS A 355 -1.78 23.38 -19.76
N ILE A 356 -1.58 22.45 -20.69
CA ILE A 356 -0.25 21.87 -20.93
C ILE A 356 -0.03 21.60 -22.41
N HIS A 357 1.07 22.10 -22.94
CA HIS A 357 1.50 21.81 -24.32
C HIS A 357 1.73 20.29 -24.49
N PRO A 358 1.30 19.65 -25.59
CA PRO A 358 1.38 18.18 -25.78
C PRO A 358 2.78 17.56 -25.51
N LYS A 359 3.84 18.28 -25.84
CA LYS A 359 5.22 17.84 -25.54
C LYS A 359 5.56 17.86 -24.05
N VAL A 360 4.94 18.76 -23.28
CA VAL A 360 5.10 18.83 -21.82
C VAL A 360 4.28 17.74 -21.17
N LEU A 361 3.06 17.50 -21.66
CA LEU A 361 2.21 16.41 -21.19
C LEU A 361 2.86 15.03 -21.44
N ALA A 362 3.45 14.82 -22.63
CA ALA A 362 4.18 13.58 -22.93
C ALA A 362 5.42 13.41 -22.03
N ALA A 363 6.14 14.49 -21.75
CA ALA A 363 7.30 14.48 -20.86
C ALA A 363 6.89 14.28 -19.38
N GLU A 364 5.74 14.81 -18.97
CA GLU A 364 5.19 14.59 -17.62
C GLU A 364 4.68 13.17 -17.44
N ILE A 365 3.96 12.63 -18.43
CA ILE A 365 3.51 11.23 -18.42
C ILE A 365 4.72 10.28 -18.38
N GLN A 366 5.77 10.56 -19.17
CA GLN A 366 6.98 9.75 -19.19
C GLN A 366 7.77 9.88 -17.88
N ARG A 367 7.82 11.08 -17.29
CA ARG A 367 8.43 11.35 -16.00
C ARG A 367 7.65 10.70 -14.84
N ASP A 368 6.32 10.74 -14.88
CA ASP A 368 5.46 10.14 -13.87
C ASP A 368 5.44 8.60 -13.99
N ALA A 369 5.54 8.06 -15.19
CA ALA A 369 5.76 6.62 -15.41
C ALA A 369 7.11 6.16 -14.84
N LEU A 370 8.17 6.97 -14.99
CA LEU A 370 9.50 6.70 -14.42
C LEU A 370 9.58 6.93 -12.90
N ARG A 371 8.65 7.69 -12.32
CA ARG A 371 8.55 7.92 -10.86
C ARG A 371 7.78 6.83 -10.14
N ASN A 372 7.00 6.04 -10.87
CA ASN A 372 6.17 4.95 -10.35
C ASN A 372 6.78 3.55 -10.63
N VAL A 373 8.05 3.51 -11.06
CA VAL A 373 8.83 2.28 -11.25
C VAL A 373 9.84 2.11 -10.12
#